data_346b204b764cb576ec49d5783fe587e7
#
_entry.id   346b204b764cb576ec49d5783fe587e7
#
_cell.length_a   1.000
_cell.length_b   1.000
_cell.length_c   1.000
_cell.angle_alpha   90.00
_cell.angle_beta   90.00
_cell.angle_gamma   90.00
#
_symmetry.space_group_name_H-M   'P 1'
#
loop_
_entity.id
_entity.type
_entity.pdbx_description
1 polymer ?
#
loop_
_entity_poly.entity_id
_entity_poly.type
_entity_poly.pdbx_seq_one_letter_code
_entity_poly.pdbx_strand_id
1 'polypeptide(L)'
;MSKPSTPALKTSAFKIPGEGSSAFVTSVTIVVMLLGWFVVTNMGWIKPIFLPSPQATYQQFYEYLTGIANDKPLWSHFWASMLRVFAAFFLGCLTAIPVGIAMGMSRFWRGIFDPPIELLRPLPPLAYLPLIIIWFGIDEFPKVLLIYLSCFAPLAMAARSGMRSASQEQMNAAYSMGASYRQVIWHVVLPAAMPEILVGMRISIGFGWSTLVAAEMVAANVGLGQMVLNASNFLRTDIVVMGIIVIGSVAFTFDLLMRWVENKVVPWRGKM
;
A
#
# COMPACT_ATOMS: atom_id res chain seq x y z
N MET A 1 -23.05 -17.63 -60.02
CA MET A 1 -21.78 -17.88 -59.28
C MET A 1 -21.99 -17.52 -57.82
N SER A 2 -22.31 -18.53 -57.00
CA SER A 2 -22.54 -18.36 -55.57
C SER A 2 -21.16 -18.42 -54.84
N LYS A 3 -20.85 -17.37 -54.03
CA LYS A 3 -19.65 -17.36 -53.15
C LYS A 3 -19.80 -18.46 -52.07
N PRO A 4 -18.80 -19.28 -51.83
CA PRO A 4 -18.82 -20.21 -50.71
C PRO A 4 -18.73 -19.45 -49.38
N SER A 5 -19.70 -19.68 -48.52
CA SER A 5 -19.68 -19.18 -47.11
C SER A 5 -18.65 -19.97 -46.35
N THR A 6 -17.55 -19.32 -45.97
CA THR A 6 -16.55 -19.86 -45.03
C THR A 6 -17.21 -20.02 -43.67
N PRO A 7 -17.23 -21.20 -43.03
CA PRO A 7 -17.78 -21.37 -41.69
C PRO A 7 -16.88 -20.60 -40.69
N ALA A 8 -17.48 -19.70 -39.90
CA ALA A 8 -16.82 -19.04 -38.80
C ALA A 8 -16.36 -20.11 -37.80
N LEU A 9 -15.02 -20.26 -37.68
CA LEU A 9 -14.41 -21.04 -36.61
C LEU A 9 -14.83 -20.44 -35.28
N LYS A 10 -15.67 -21.15 -34.53
CA LYS A 10 -15.91 -20.87 -33.11
C LYS A 10 -14.60 -21.10 -32.39
N THR A 11 -13.81 -20.03 -32.18
CA THR A 11 -12.69 -20.05 -31.25
C THR A 11 -13.29 -20.26 -29.85
N SER A 12 -13.31 -21.50 -29.38
CA SER A 12 -13.49 -21.76 -27.96
C SER A 12 -12.30 -21.11 -27.27
N ALA A 13 -12.55 -20.01 -26.55
CA ALA A 13 -11.51 -19.37 -25.74
C ALA A 13 -10.93 -20.44 -24.82
N PHE A 14 -9.64 -20.74 -25.01
CA PHE A 14 -8.89 -21.66 -24.16
C PHE A 14 -8.90 -21.08 -22.76
N LYS A 15 -9.71 -21.66 -21.85
CA LYS A 15 -9.70 -21.27 -20.44
C LYS A 15 -8.45 -21.86 -19.81
N ILE A 16 -7.57 -20.98 -19.33
CA ILE A 16 -6.39 -21.38 -18.57
C ILE A 16 -6.88 -22.13 -17.32
N PRO A 17 -6.41 -23.39 -17.08
CA PRO A 17 -6.74 -24.09 -15.85
C PRO A 17 -6.30 -23.26 -14.64
N GLY A 18 -7.25 -22.85 -13.79
CA GLY A 18 -7.00 -21.96 -12.65
C GLY A 18 -7.63 -20.55 -12.75
N GLU A 19 -8.19 -20.16 -13.90
CA GLU A 19 -9.03 -18.97 -13.98
C GLU A 19 -10.42 -19.26 -13.38
N GLY A 20 -10.65 -18.76 -12.18
CA GLY A 20 -11.93 -18.83 -11.48
C GLY A 20 -11.82 -18.27 -10.07
N SER A 21 -12.92 -17.73 -9.51
CA SER A 21 -12.92 -17.31 -8.11
C SER A 21 -12.85 -18.55 -7.22
N SER A 22 -11.74 -18.70 -6.50
CA SER A 22 -11.56 -19.73 -5.47
C SER A 22 -12.24 -19.33 -4.13
N ALA A 23 -13.29 -18.50 -4.17
CA ALA A 23 -13.93 -17.95 -2.98
C ALA A 23 -14.30 -19.03 -1.95
N PHE A 24 -14.80 -20.17 -2.42
CA PHE A 24 -15.11 -21.31 -1.53
C PHE A 24 -13.83 -21.84 -0.85
N VAL A 25 -12.78 -22.10 -1.61
CA VAL A 25 -11.52 -22.61 -1.07
C VAL A 25 -10.91 -21.60 -0.10
N THR A 26 -10.92 -20.31 -0.46
CA THR A 26 -10.44 -19.24 0.41
C THR A 26 -11.21 -19.18 1.73
N SER A 27 -12.54 -19.26 1.68
CA SER A 27 -13.37 -19.25 2.88
C SER A 27 -13.12 -20.48 3.76
N VAL A 28 -13.02 -21.66 3.16
CA VAL A 28 -12.68 -22.90 3.88
C VAL A 28 -11.30 -22.78 4.55
N THR A 29 -10.32 -22.26 3.85
CA THR A 29 -8.96 -22.08 4.40
C THR A 29 -8.98 -21.14 5.61
N ILE A 30 -9.68 -19.98 5.51
CA ILE A 30 -9.80 -19.05 6.64
C ILE A 30 -10.48 -19.72 7.83
N VAL A 31 -11.57 -20.43 7.61
CA VAL A 31 -12.30 -21.13 8.68
C VAL A 31 -11.40 -22.21 9.34
N VAL A 32 -10.69 -23.00 8.54
CA VAL A 32 -9.75 -24.02 9.06
C VAL A 32 -8.64 -23.38 9.88
N MET A 33 -8.07 -22.26 9.44
CA MET A 33 -7.04 -21.54 10.20
C MET A 33 -7.58 -21.01 11.54
N LEU A 34 -8.77 -20.41 11.55
CA LEU A 34 -9.39 -19.89 12.77
C LEU A 34 -9.77 -21.02 13.74
N LEU A 35 -10.32 -22.12 13.23
CA LEU A 35 -10.62 -23.32 14.02
C LEU A 35 -9.33 -23.94 14.59
N GLY A 36 -8.28 -24.04 13.79
CA GLY A 36 -6.97 -24.52 14.24
C GLY A 36 -6.41 -23.67 15.37
N TRP A 37 -6.45 -22.35 15.24
CA TRP A 37 -6.05 -21.42 16.30
C TRP A 37 -6.88 -21.64 17.56
N PHE A 38 -8.21 -21.70 17.42
CA PHE A 38 -9.13 -21.93 18.55
C PHE A 38 -8.84 -23.27 19.28
N VAL A 39 -8.71 -24.37 18.52
CA VAL A 39 -8.48 -25.71 19.09
C VAL A 39 -7.13 -25.78 19.80
N VAL A 40 -6.05 -25.36 19.15
CA VAL A 40 -4.68 -25.44 19.69
C VAL A 40 -4.53 -24.66 20.99
N THR A 41 -5.16 -23.48 21.06
CA THR A 41 -5.07 -22.62 22.25
C THR A 41 -5.97 -23.09 23.38
N ASN A 42 -7.19 -23.59 23.12
CA ASN A 42 -8.11 -24.05 24.15
C ASN A 42 -7.77 -25.47 24.67
N MET A 43 -7.11 -26.30 23.85
CA MET A 43 -6.60 -27.59 24.33
C MET A 43 -5.32 -27.48 25.19
N GLY A 44 -4.76 -26.27 25.31
CA GLY A 44 -3.57 -26.03 26.11
C GLY A 44 -2.26 -26.56 25.50
N TRP A 45 -2.25 -26.88 24.19
CA TRP A 45 -1.03 -27.35 23.51
C TRP A 45 0.06 -26.29 23.46
N ILE A 46 -0.35 -25.02 23.44
CA ILE A 46 0.57 -23.88 23.46
C ILE A 46 0.22 -23.02 24.69
N LYS A 47 1.25 -22.60 25.43
CA LYS A 47 1.04 -21.69 26.56
C LYS A 47 0.52 -20.33 26.10
N PRO A 48 -0.42 -19.69 26.85
CA PRO A 48 -1.02 -18.41 26.48
C PRO A 48 0.00 -17.27 26.24
N ILE A 49 1.17 -17.35 26.87
CA ILE A 49 2.26 -16.38 26.68
C ILE A 49 2.86 -16.42 25.27
N PHE A 50 2.77 -17.55 24.56
CA PHE A 50 3.26 -17.66 23.17
C PHE A 50 2.14 -17.44 22.16
N LEU A 51 0.96 -17.98 22.42
CA LEU A 51 -0.21 -17.83 21.57
C LEU A 51 -1.47 -17.69 22.42
N PRO A 52 -2.03 -16.48 22.54
CA PRO A 52 -3.26 -16.23 23.28
C PRO A 52 -4.46 -16.86 22.57
N SER A 53 -5.51 -17.16 23.32
CA SER A 53 -6.74 -17.66 22.72
C SER A 53 -7.47 -16.53 21.97
N PRO A 54 -8.29 -16.88 20.94
CA PRO A 54 -9.13 -15.90 20.26
C PRO A 54 -10.02 -15.10 21.20
N GLN A 55 -10.50 -15.74 22.28
CA GLN A 55 -11.35 -15.10 23.29
C GLN A 55 -10.59 -14.02 24.08
N ALA A 56 -9.36 -14.33 24.53
CA ALA A 56 -8.52 -13.36 25.24
C ALA A 56 -8.16 -12.17 24.33
N THR A 57 -7.84 -12.44 23.07
CA THR A 57 -7.55 -11.42 22.08
C THR A 57 -8.77 -10.51 21.83
N TYR A 58 -9.98 -11.10 21.70
CA TYR A 58 -11.22 -10.34 21.55
C TYR A 58 -11.55 -9.51 22.77
N GLN A 59 -11.34 -10.04 23.98
CA GLN A 59 -11.56 -9.31 25.22
C GLN A 59 -10.66 -8.07 25.30
N GLN A 60 -9.37 -8.20 24.95
CA GLN A 60 -8.47 -7.04 24.90
C GLN A 60 -8.92 -6.01 23.84
N PHE A 61 -9.38 -6.46 22.68
CA PHE A 61 -9.94 -5.55 21.67
C PHE A 61 -11.11 -4.75 22.22
N TYR A 62 -12.04 -5.39 22.94
CA TYR A 62 -13.18 -4.74 23.55
C TYR A 62 -12.76 -3.75 24.65
N GLU A 63 -11.82 -4.12 25.53
CA GLU A 63 -11.31 -3.27 26.61
C GLU A 63 -10.62 -2.00 26.07
N TYR A 64 -9.78 -2.16 25.02
CA TYR A 64 -9.13 -1.01 24.38
C TYR A 64 -10.08 -0.15 23.57
N LEU A 65 -11.12 -0.73 22.97
CA LEU A 65 -12.13 0.02 22.23
C LEU A 65 -13.02 0.86 23.14
N THR A 66 -13.42 0.30 24.28
CA THR A 66 -14.28 0.96 25.28
C THR A 66 -13.52 1.88 26.23
N GLY A 67 -12.19 1.87 26.21
CA GLY A 67 -11.37 2.69 27.11
C GLY A 67 -11.34 2.19 28.57
N ILE A 68 -11.74 0.95 28.82
CA ILE A 68 -11.67 0.31 30.15
C ILE A 68 -10.23 -0.12 30.46
N ALA A 69 -9.41 -0.32 29.43
CA ALA A 69 -8.00 -0.64 29.59
C ALA A 69 -7.27 0.49 30.34
N ASN A 70 -6.31 0.09 31.22
CA ASN A 70 -5.48 1.06 31.97
C ASN A 70 -4.44 1.81 31.09
N ASP A 71 -4.63 1.83 29.79
CA ASP A 71 -3.80 2.50 28.79
C ASP A 71 -4.67 3.41 27.90
N LYS A 72 -4.02 4.12 26.98
CA LYS A 72 -4.74 4.94 26.01
C LYS A 72 -5.70 4.08 25.16
N PRO A 73 -6.91 4.55 24.88
CA PRO A 73 -7.87 3.78 24.10
C PRO A 73 -7.36 3.55 22.67
N LEU A 74 -7.78 2.44 22.06
CA LEU A 74 -7.41 2.04 20.70
C LEU A 74 -7.58 3.18 19.69
N TRP A 75 -8.61 3.98 19.86
CA TRP A 75 -8.95 5.11 19.02
C TRP A 75 -7.85 6.17 18.95
N SER A 76 -7.18 6.45 20.08
CA SER A 76 -6.07 7.42 20.11
C SER A 76 -4.85 6.91 19.36
N HIS A 77 -4.52 5.61 19.47
CA HIS A 77 -3.46 4.97 18.71
C HIS A 77 -3.77 4.95 17.21
N PHE A 78 -5.01 4.59 16.87
CA PHE A 78 -5.47 4.57 15.48
C PHE A 78 -5.35 5.92 14.79
N TRP A 79 -5.89 6.99 15.40
CA TRP A 79 -5.84 8.33 14.78
C TRP A 79 -4.43 8.88 14.67
N ALA A 80 -3.57 8.65 15.66
CA ALA A 80 -2.17 9.06 15.58
C ALA A 80 -1.46 8.40 14.39
N SER A 81 -1.64 7.10 14.21
CA SER A 81 -1.09 6.35 13.06
C SER A 81 -1.67 6.83 11.73
N MET A 82 -2.99 7.06 11.67
CA MET A 82 -3.66 7.55 10.46
C MET A 82 -3.16 8.92 10.02
N LEU A 83 -3.06 9.87 10.94
CA LEU A 83 -2.58 11.21 10.64
C LEU A 83 -1.15 11.18 10.06
N ARG A 84 -0.25 10.37 10.64
CA ARG A 84 1.12 10.24 10.16
C ARG A 84 1.19 9.66 8.74
N VAL A 85 0.52 8.52 8.51
CA VAL A 85 0.59 7.87 7.19
C VAL A 85 -0.07 8.72 6.11
N PHE A 86 -1.21 9.33 6.40
CA PHE A 86 -1.87 10.19 5.43
C PHE A 86 -1.08 11.46 5.14
N ALA A 87 -0.55 12.15 6.16
CA ALA A 87 0.29 13.32 5.95
C ALA A 87 1.50 12.99 5.06
N ALA A 88 2.21 11.90 5.36
CA ALA A 88 3.35 11.44 4.58
C ALA A 88 2.96 11.03 3.15
N PHE A 89 1.87 10.28 2.98
CA PHE A 89 1.40 9.82 1.69
C PHE A 89 0.91 10.96 0.79
N PHE A 90 0.13 11.91 1.32
CA PHE A 90 -0.30 13.08 0.54
C PHE A 90 0.87 13.96 0.14
N LEU A 91 1.83 14.17 1.03
CA LEU A 91 3.06 14.90 0.69
C LEU A 91 3.85 14.14 -0.39
N GLY A 92 3.92 12.81 -0.30
CA GLY A 92 4.50 11.94 -1.32
C GLY A 92 3.80 12.08 -2.66
N CYS A 93 2.47 12.02 -2.71
CA CYS A 93 1.70 12.22 -3.94
C CYS A 93 1.95 13.61 -4.55
N LEU A 94 1.97 14.65 -3.72
CA LEU A 94 2.16 16.04 -4.17
C LEU A 94 3.56 16.27 -4.76
N THR A 95 4.57 15.58 -4.29
CA THR A 95 5.96 15.80 -4.70
C THR A 95 6.47 14.71 -5.65
N ALA A 96 6.26 13.42 -5.35
CA ALA A 96 6.82 12.32 -6.14
C ALA A 96 6.13 12.16 -7.51
N ILE A 97 4.80 12.40 -7.61
CA ILE A 97 4.10 12.29 -8.90
C ILE A 97 4.62 13.34 -9.89
N PRO A 98 4.67 14.65 -9.55
CA PRO A 98 5.26 15.65 -10.46
C PRO A 98 6.72 15.37 -10.80
N VAL A 99 7.54 14.95 -9.84
CA VAL A 99 8.94 14.56 -10.08
C VAL A 99 9.01 13.40 -11.05
N GLY A 100 8.23 12.32 -10.85
CA GLY A 100 8.19 11.17 -11.75
C GLY A 100 7.73 11.54 -13.17
N ILE A 101 6.72 12.37 -13.31
CA ILE A 101 6.26 12.91 -14.59
C ILE A 101 7.40 13.71 -15.26
N ALA A 102 8.05 14.61 -14.53
CA ALA A 102 9.17 15.40 -15.05
C ALA A 102 10.32 14.52 -15.53
N MET A 103 10.67 13.47 -14.77
CA MET A 103 11.69 12.46 -15.15
C MET A 103 11.27 11.67 -16.40
N GLY A 104 9.98 11.37 -16.55
CA GLY A 104 9.43 10.72 -17.73
C GLY A 104 9.55 11.56 -19.00
N MET A 105 9.35 12.89 -18.86
CA MET A 105 9.32 13.85 -19.97
C MET A 105 10.69 14.40 -20.37
N SER A 106 11.66 14.48 -19.46
CA SER A 106 12.93 15.18 -19.67
C SER A 106 14.14 14.40 -19.21
N ARG A 107 15.16 14.31 -20.09
CA ARG A 107 16.46 13.72 -19.75
C ARG A 107 17.18 14.51 -18.66
N PHE A 108 16.98 15.83 -18.61
CA PHE A 108 17.58 16.69 -17.59
C PHE A 108 17.07 16.34 -16.18
N TRP A 109 15.74 16.32 -16.00
CA TRP A 109 15.13 15.95 -14.71
C TRP A 109 15.46 14.53 -14.30
N ARG A 110 15.54 13.63 -15.27
CA ARG A 110 15.98 12.26 -15.02
C ARG A 110 17.41 12.22 -14.49
N GLY A 111 18.33 12.96 -15.10
CA GLY A 111 19.73 13.01 -14.65
C GLY A 111 19.90 13.56 -13.22
N ILE A 112 18.98 14.43 -12.78
CA ILE A 112 19.00 14.99 -11.41
C ILE A 112 18.42 14.01 -10.39
N PHE A 113 17.23 13.44 -10.68
CA PHE A 113 16.46 12.69 -9.67
C PHE A 113 16.73 11.18 -9.67
N ASP A 114 17.13 10.57 -10.81
CA ASP A 114 17.44 9.14 -10.85
C ASP A 114 18.53 8.73 -9.85
N PRO A 115 19.71 9.40 -9.78
CA PRO A 115 20.77 8.95 -8.91
C PRO A 115 20.38 8.92 -7.42
N PRO A 116 19.76 9.98 -6.84
CA PRO A 116 19.33 9.91 -5.44
C PRO A 116 18.21 8.90 -5.19
N ILE A 117 17.25 8.73 -6.14
CA ILE A 117 16.18 7.74 -5.99
C ILE A 117 16.73 6.32 -6.04
N GLU A 118 17.62 6.02 -6.99
CA GLU A 118 18.26 4.71 -7.12
C GLU A 118 19.17 4.38 -5.92
N LEU A 119 19.79 5.38 -5.32
CA LEU A 119 20.59 5.22 -4.10
C LEU A 119 19.71 4.91 -2.88
N LEU A 120 18.61 5.64 -2.71
CA LEU A 120 17.71 5.49 -1.56
C LEU A 120 16.82 4.24 -1.64
N ARG A 121 16.47 3.80 -2.84
CA ARG A 121 15.54 2.69 -3.06
C ARG A 121 15.93 1.37 -2.38
N PRO A 122 17.20 0.88 -2.45
CA PRO A 122 17.60 -0.36 -1.80
C PRO A 122 17.80 -0.20 -0.28
N LEU A 123 17.88 1.03 0.24
CA LEU A 123 18.11 1.27 1.65
C LEU A 123 16.81 1.07 2.45
N PRO A 124 16.80 0.18 3.45
CA PRO A 124 15.66 0.06 4.34
C PRO A 124 15.40 1.40 5.05
N PRO A 125 14.16 1.93 5.06
CA PRO A 125 13.87 3.22 5.71
C PRO A 125 14.32 3.30 7.17
N LEU A 126 14.25 2.19 7.90
CA LEU A 126 14.70 2.11 9.29
C LEU A 126 16.22 2.31 9.46
N ALA A 127 17.01 2.04 8.44
CA ALA A 127 18.47 2.18 8.55
C ALA A 127 18.91 3.64 8.77
N TYR A 128 18.17 4.61 8.25
CA TYR A 128 18.46 6.03 8.43
C TYR A 128 17.57 6.73 9.47
N LEU A 129 16.67 6.00 10.15
CA LEU A 129 15.86 6.54 11.24
C LEU A 129 16.72 7.17 12.36
N PRO A 130 17.81 6.54 12.85
CA PRO A 130 18.64 7.16 13.89
C PRO A 130 19.24 8.50 13.45
N LEU A 131 19.63 8.61 12.18
CA LEU A 131 20.17 9.85 11.62
C LEU A 131 19.12 10.96 11.57
N ILE A 132 17.89 10.61 11.16
CA ILE A 132 16.76 11.54 11.14
C ILE A 132 16.44 12.03 12.57
N ILE A 133 16.48 11.13 13.56
CA ILE A 133 16.26 11.49 14.97
C ILE A 133 17.36 12.42 15.48
N ILE A 134 18.63 12.20 15.13
CA ILE A 134 19.74 13.07 15.51
C ILE A 134 19.56 14.48 14.93
N TRP A 135 19.07 14.59 13.70
CA TRP A 135 18.92 15.89 13.03
C TRP A 135 17.67 16.65 13.47
N PHE A 136 16.58 15.96 13.72
CA PHE A 136 15.25 16.57 13.89
C PHE A 136 14.59 16.27 15.24
N GLY A 137 15.25 15.48 16.11
CA GLY A 137 14.66 15.08 17.40
C GLY A 137 13.69 13.89 17.32
N ILE A 138 12.91 13.66 18.40
CA ILE A 138 12.00 12.51 18.55
C ILE A 138 10.53 12.91 18.30
N ASP A 139 10.28 14.07 17.72
CA ASP A 139 8.94 14.61 17.47
C ASP A 139 8.16 13.88 16.35
N GLU A 140 7.02 14.43 15.96
CA GLU A 140 6.17 13.86 14.90
C GLU A 140 6.81 14.00 13.51
N PHE A 141 7.57 15.08 13.27
CA PHE A 141 8.17 15.36 11.98
C PHE A 141 9.12 14.25 11.49
N PRO A 142 10.07 13.72 12.28
CA PRO A 142 10.92 12.60 11.87
C PRO A 142 10.17 11.37 11.40
N LYS A 143 9.08 11.02 12.08
CA LYS A 143 8.22 9.86 11.73
C LYS A 143 7.55 10.07 10.38
N VAL A 144 6.91 11.23 10.20
CA VAL A 144 6.26 11.59 8.93
C VAL A 144 7.28 11.66 7.79
N LEU A 145 8.46 12.23 8.03
CA LEU A 145 9.55 12.30 7.05
C LEU A 145 10.02 10.91 6.63
N LEU A 146 10.20 9.99 7.59
CA LEU A 146 10.61 8.63 7.29
C LEU A 146 9.59 7.89 6.41
N ILE A 147 8.30 8.00 6.75
CA ILE A 147 7.20 7.41 5.97
C ILE A 147 7.14 8.06 4.59
N TYR A 148 7.29 9.37 4.50
CA TYR A 148 7.32 10.10 3.24
C TYR A 148 8.45 9.59 2.32
N LEU A 149 9.67 9.45 2.82
CA LEU A 149 10.80 8.95 2.04
C LEU A 149 10.57 7.51 1.55
N SER A 150 9.92 6.66 2.36
CA SER A 150 9.56 5.30 1.95
C SER A 150 8.51 5.25 0.83
N CYS A 151 7.60 6.24 0.79
CA CYS A 151 6.58 6.35 -0.25
C CYS A 151 7.12 7.01 -1.52
N PHE A 152 8.08 7.93 -1.40
CA PHE A 152 8.52 8.81 -2.48
C PHE A 152 9.12 8.03 -3.65
N ALA A 153 10.09 7.14 -3.40
CA ALA A 153 10.82 6.45 -4.44
C ALA A 153 9.91 5.55 -5.32
N PRO A 154 9.09 4.63 -4.75
CA PRO A 154 8.23 3.78 -5.56
C PRO A 154 7.18 4.58 -6.33
N LEU A 155 6.67 5.67 -5.75
CA LEU A 155 5.66 6.52 -6.39
C LEU A 155 6.25 7.33 -7.55
N ALA A 156 7.43 7.93 -7.38
CA ALA A 156 8.12 8.65 -8.45
C ALA A 156 8.49 7.73 -9.62
N MET A 157 8.94 6.52 -9.32
CA MET A 157 9.28 5.51 -10.34
C MET A 157 8.03 5.02 -11.10
N ALA A 158 6.90 4.81 -10.42
CA ALA A 158 5.64 4.44 -11.06
C ALA A 158 5.12 5.57 -11.95
N ALA A 159 5.15 6.81 -11.49
CA ALA A 159 4.77 7.96 -12.30
C ALA A 159 5.66 8.11 -13.54
N ARG A 160 6.98 7.93 -13.40
CA ARG A 160 7.92 7.91 -14.52
C ARG A 160 7.62 6.79 -15.50
N SER A 161 7.37 5.58 -15.01
CA SER A 161 7.03 4.41 -15.86
C SER A 161 5.74 4.67 -16.62
N GLY A 162 4.73 5.20 -15.96
CA GLY A 162 3.44 5.53 -16.55
C GLY A 162 3.53 6.51 -17.72
N MET A 163 4.50 7.42 -17.72
CA MET A 163 4.72 8.34 -18.85
C MET A 163 5.12 7.63 -20.16
N ARG A 164 5.51 6.36 -20.10
CA ARG A 164 5.82 5.52 -21.27
C ARG A 164 4.67 4.62 -21.70
N SER A 165 3.53 4.68 -21.02
CA SER A 165 2.35 3.84 -21.34
C SER A 165 1.63 4.30 -22.60
N ALA A 166 1.76 5.59 -22.99
CA ALA A 166 1.24 6.08 -24.26
C ALA A 166 2.09 5.57 -25.42
N SER A 167 1.46 4.93 -26.42
CA SER A 167 2.16 4.47 -27.61
C SER A 167 2.57 5.64 -28.51
N GLN A 168 3.64 5.44 -29.29
CA GLN A 168 4.08 6.44 -30.27
C GLN A 168 3.01 6.72 -31.32
N GLU A 169 2.23 5.70 -31.66
CA GLU A 169 1.11 5.81 -32.61
C GLU A 169 0.02 6.74 -32.10
N GLN A 170 -0.36 6.62 -30.81
CA GLN A 170 -1.35 7.51 -30.19
C GLN A 170 -0.87 8.96 -30.18
N MET A 171 0.42 9.18 -29.87
CA MET A 171 1.00 10.52 -29.87
C MET A 171 1.04 11.10 -31.30
N ASN A 172 1.46 10.31 -32.28
CA ASN A 172 1.52 10.72 -33.69
C ASN A 172 0.12 11.01 -34.24
N ALA A 173 -0.89 10.22 -33.89
CA ALA A 173 -2.27 10.48 -34.29
C ALA A 173 -2.77 11.83 -33.74
N ALA A 174 -2.49 12.15 -32.49
CA ALA A 174 -2.84 13.43 -31.91
C ALA A 174 -2.13 14.60 -32.60
N TYR A 175 -0.84 14.48 -32.92
CA TYR A 175 -0.10 15.47 -33.68
C TYR A 175 -0.66 15.67 -35.11
N SER A 176 -1.04 14.58 -35.77
CA SER A 176 -1.66 14.65 -37.13
C SER A 176 -3.01 15.38 -37.11
N MET A 177 -3.71 15.39 -35.99
CA MET A 177 -4.93 16.18 -35.78
C MET A 177 -4.65 17.64 -35.36
N GLY A 178 -3.38 18.06 -35.32
CA GLY A 178 -2.99 19.43 -35.00
C GLY A 178 -2.84 19.73 -33.51
N ALA A 179 -2.76 18.69 -32.66
CA ALA A 179 -2.57 18.89 -31.22
C ALA A 179 -1.17 19.46 -30.92
N SER A 180 -1.11 20.45 -30.05
CA SER A 180 0.16 20.98 -29.54
C SER A 180 0.80 20.00 -28.54
N TYR A 181 2.11 20.13 -28.27
CA TYR A 181 2.86 19.33 -27.33
C TYR A 181 2.19 19.26 -25.94
N ARG A 182 1.69 20.39 -25.44
CA ARG A 182 0.97 20.43 -24.15
C ARG A 182 -0.34 19.64 -24.20
N GLN A 183 -1.08 19.73 -25.28
CA GLN A 183 -2.33 18.98 -25.46
C GLN A 183 -2.07 17.47 -25.51
N VAL A 184 -1.02 17.03 -26.20
CA VAL A 184 -0.63 15.62 -26.24
C VAL A 184 -0.29 15.11 -24.82
N ILE A 185 0.46 15.87 -24.03
CA ILE A 185 0.77 15.48 -22.64
C ILE A 185 -0.49 15.35 -21.79
N TRP A 186 -1.34 16.37 -21.78
CA TRP A 186 -2.50 16.41 -20.89
C TRP A 186 -3.64 15.48 -21.30
N HIS A 187 -3.84 15.24 -22.62
CA HIS A 187 -4.98 14.48 -23.11
C HIS A 187 -4.64 13.07 -23.60
N VAL A 188 -3.36 12.75 -23.83
CA VAL A 188 -2.93 11.43 -24.30
C VAL A 188 -2.01 10.77 -23.27
N VAL A 189 -0.87 11.40 -22.96
CA VAL A 189 0.17 10.76 -22.15
C VAL A 189 -0.24 10.63 -20.69
N LEU A 190 -0.76 11.69 -20.07
CA LEU A 190 -1.15 11.68 -18.67
C LEU A 190 -2.33 10.74 -18.38
N PRO A 191 -3.42 10.71 -19.17
CA PRO A 191 -4.46 9.71 -19.01
C PRO A 191 -3.97 8.27 -19.20
N ALA A 192 -3.05 8.02 -20.15
CA ALA A 192 -2.42 6.72 -20.35
C ALA A 192 -1.52 6.31 -19.17
N ALA A 193 -0.93 7.29 -18.47
CA ALA A 193 -0.07 7.06 -17.30
C ALA A 193 -0.86 6.79 -16.00
N MET A 194 -2.13 7.21 -15.92
CA MET A 194 -2.94 7.12 -14.70
C MET A 194 -3.02 5.71 -14.09
N PRO A 195 -3.21 4.61 -14.86
CA PRO A 195 -3.19 3.26 -14.31
C PRO A 195 -1.91 2.95 -13.53
N GLU A 196 -0.74 3.26 -14.10
CA GLU A 196 0.56 3.02 -13.48
C GLU A 196 0.77 3.87 -12.22
N ILE A 197 0.33 5.14 -12.27
CA ILE A 197 0.42 6.06 -11.12
C ILE A 197 -0.44 5.52 -9.97
N LEU A 198 -1.67 5.07 -10.21
CA LEU A 198 -2.55 4.52 -9.17
C LEU A 198 -2.01 3.21 -8.59
N VAL A 199 -1.43 2.34 -9.42
CA VAL A 199 -0.71 1.15 -8.93
C VAL A 199 0.47 1.56 -8.06
N GLY A 200 1.24 2.57 -8.49
CA GLY A 200 2.34 3.15 -7.72
C GLY A 200 1.88 3.71 -6.37
N MET A 201 0.76 4.42 -6.33
CA MET A 201 0.16 4.93 -5.08
C MET A 201 -0.19 3.78 -4.12
N ARG A 202 -0.78 2.71 -4.63
CA ARG A 202 -1.11 1.53 -3.82
C ARG A 202 0.13 0.83 -3.26
N ILE A 203 1.16 0.65 -4.08
CA ILE A 203 2.44 0.08 -3.64
C ILE A 203 3.09 0.97 -2.60
N SER A 204 3.12 2.29 -2.83
CA SER A 204 3.74 3.27 -1.95
C SER A 204 3.09 3.32 -0.57
N ILE A 205 1.75 3.27 -0.50
CA ILE A 205 1.06 3.27 0.80
C ILE A 205 1.36 1.98 1.58
N GLY A 206 1.56 0.84 0.90
CA GLY A 206 2.00 -0.40 1.54
C GLY A 206 3.40 -0.29 2.17
N PHE A 207 4.35 0.31 1.48
CA PHE A 207 5.68 0.63 2.04
C PHE A 207 5.58 1.63 3.18
N GLY A 208 4.77 2.68 3.01
CA GLY A 208 4.52 3.68 4.05
C GLY A 208 3.92 3.08 5.31
N TRP A 209 2.97 2.13 5.16
CA TRP A 209 2.34 1.43 6.28
C TRP A 209 3.34 0.59 7.08
N SER A 210 4.18 -0.18 6.40
CA SER A 210 5.22 -0.98 7.06
C SER A 210 6.23 -0.10 7.79
N THR A 211 6.62 1.02 7.16
CA THR A 211 7.55 1.99 7.74
C THR A 211 6.93 2.74 8.92
N LEU A 212 5.62 3.07 8.86
CA LEU A 212 4.89 3.68 9.96
C LEU A 212 4.97 2.85 11.23
N VAL A 213 4.60 1.56 11.15
CA VAL A 213 4.60 0.65 12.31
C VAL A 213 6.00 0.61 12.94
N ALA A 214 7.01 0.47 12.10
CA ALA A 214 8.39 0.39 12.57
C ALA A 214 8.90 1.73 13.17
N ALA A 215 8.56 2.87 12.59
CA ALA A 215 8.88 4.19 13.14
C ALA A 215 8.19 4.45 14.48
N GLU A 216 6.95 4.00 14.61
CA GLU A 216 6.19 4.10 15.86
C GLU A 216 6.78 3.24 16.98
N MET A 217 7.27 2.06 16.67
CA MET A 217 7.95 1.19 17.65
C MET A 217 9.21 1.84 18.22
N VAL A 218 9.92 2.65 17.45
CA VAL A 218 11.20 3.24 17.89
C VAL A 218 11.01 4.62 18.54
N ALA A 219 10.14 5.45 18.00
CA ALA A 219 10.13 6.89 18.31
C ALA A 219 8.76 7.46 18.68
N ALA A 220 7.73 6.65 18.94
CA ALA A 220 6.41 7.18 19.27
C ALA A 220 5.99 6.90 20.72
N ASN A 221 5.17 7.81 21.28
CA ASN A 221 4.49 7.64 22.57
C ASN A 221 3.03 7.20 22.39
N VAL A 222 2.50 7.30 21.17
CA VAL A 222 1.14 6.91 20.78
C VAL A 222 1.18 6.45 19.32
N GLY A 223 0.53 5.33 19.03
CA GLY A 223 0.44 4.74 17.70
C GLY A 223 0.19 3.25 17.81
N LEU A 224 -0.30 2.62 16.74
CA LEU A 224 -0.59 1.18 16.73
C LEU A 224 0.69 0.35 16.90
N GLY A 225 1.79 0.75 16.27
CA GLY A 225 3.08 0.08 16.41
C GLY A 225 3.66 0.23 17.80
N GLN A 226 3.54 1.40 18.42
CA GLN A 226 3.99 1.64 19.78
C GLN A 226 3.17 0.83 20.80
N MET A 227 1.84 0.74 20.63
CA MET A 227 0.97 -0.10 21.46
C MET A 227 1.43 -1.56 21.45
N VAL A 228 1.74 -2.11 20.28
CA VAL A 228 2.26 -3.48 20.11
C VAL A 228 3.60 -3.65 20.81
N LEU A 229 4.54 -2.71 20.64
CA LEU A 229 5.84 -2.77 21.29
C LEU A 229 5.71 -2.70 22.82
N ASN A 230 4.90 -1.77 23.33
CA ASN A 230 4.66 -1.64 24.75
C ASN A 230 4.11 -2.93 25.35
N ALA A 231 3.08 -3.51 24.73
CA ALA A 231 2.53 -4.79 25.14
C ALA A 231 3.57 -5.94 25.12
N SER A 232 4.43 -5.96 24.11
CA SER A 232 5.52 -6.94 23.98
C SER A 232 6.52 -6.85 25.14
N ASN A 233 6.89 -5.63 25.55
CA ASN A 233 7.82 -5.42 26.67
C ASN A 233 7.27 -5.95 28.01
N PHE A 234 5.96 -6.02 28.16
CA PHE A 234 5.28 -6.60 29.33
C PHE A 234 4.78 -8.03 29.11
N LEU A 235 5.20 -8.68 28.02
CA LEU A 235 4.79 -10.05 27.66
C LEU A 235 3.25 -10.24 27.55
N ARG A 236 2.53 -9.16 27.23
CA ARG A 236 1.09 -9.15 26.99
C ARG A 236 0.80 -9.56 25.53
N THR A 237 1.00 -10.85 25.25
CA THR A 237 0.80 -11.40 23.90
C THR A 237 -0.63 -11.32 23.41
N ASP A 238 -1.60 -11.27 24.29
CA ASP A 238 -3.02 -11.00 24.01
C ASP A 238 -3.21 -9.65 23.28
N ILE A 239 -2.56 -8.58 23.78
CA ILE A 239 -2.57 -7.24 23.20
C ILE A 239 -1.71 -7.20 21.93
N VAL A 240 -0.57 -7.90 21.91
CA VAL A 240 0.30 -7.97 20.73
C VAL A 240 -0.46 -8.56 19.54
N VAL A 241 -1.11 -9.72 19.73
CA VAL A 241 -1.89 -10.37 18.66
C VAL A 241 -3.08 -9.52 18.24
N MET A 242 -3.80 -8.93 19.20
CA MET A 242 -4.85 -7.95 18.92
C MET A 242 -4.33 -6.79 18.03
N GLY A 243 -3.21 -6.19 18.42
CA GLY A 243 -2.60 -5.08 17.68
C GLY A 243 -2.19 -5.46 16.26
N ILE A 244 -1.60 -6.66 16.08
CA ILE A 244 -1.26 -7.19 14.74
C ILE A 244 -2.52 -7.35 13.88
N ILE A 245 -3.60 -7.89 14.44
CA ILE A 245 -4.88 -8.04 13.73
C ILE A 245 -5.45 -6.67 13.33
N VAL A 246 -5.41 -5.69 14.24
CA VAL A 246 -5.88 -4.32 13.96
C VAL A 246 -5.04 -3.68 12.85
N ILE A 247 -3.71 -3.73 12.96
CA ILE A 247 -2.78 -3.19 11.95
C ILE A 247 -3.02 -3.83 10.59
N GLY A 248 -3.15 -5.17 10.54
CA GLY A 248 -3.40 -5.91 9.32
C GLY A 248 -4.77 -5.60 8.71
N SER A 249 -5.81 -5.47 9.55
CA SER A 249 -7.17 -5.12 9.09
C SER A 249 -7.23 -3.73 8.47
N VAL A 250 -6.54 -2.77 9.08
CA VAL A 250 -6.45 -1.39 8.56
C VAL A 250 -5.68 -1.37 7.24
N ALA A 251 -4.52 -2.02 7.16
CA ALA A 251 -3.73 -2.14 5.92
C ALA A 251 -4.55 -2.78 4.79
N PHE A 252 -5.27 -3.86 5.08
CA PHE A 252 -6.13 -4.53 4.12
C PHE A 252 -7.28 -3.65 3.64
N THR A 253 -7.91 -2.90 4.56
CA THR A 253 -8.97 -1.94 4.22
C THR A 253 -8.46 -0.86 3.26
N PHE A 254 -7.23 -0.39 3.49
CA PHE A 254 -6.58 0.56 2.57
C PHE A 254 -6.32 -0.03 1.19
N ASP A 255 -5.83 -1.27 1.10
CA ASP A 255 -5.62 -1.92 -0.19
C ASP A 255 -6.93 -2.08 -0.96
N LEU A 256 -8.01 -2.48 -0.28
CA LEU A 256 -9.34 -2.55 -0.87
C LEU A 256 -9.85 -1.19 -1.35
N LEU A 257 -9.67 -0.14 -0.54
CA LEU A 257 -10.06 1.21 -0.90
C LEU A 257 -9.29 1.71 -2.13
N MET A 258 -7.97 1.47 -2.17
CA MET A 258 -7.14 1.84 -3.32
C MET A 258 -7.55 1.10 -4.59
N ARG A 259 -7.87 -0.19 -4.52
CA ARG A 259 -8.41 -0.96 -5.64
C ARG A 259 -9.75 -0.41 -6.13
N TRP A 260 -10.63 -0.02 -5.21
CA TRP A 260 -11.91 0.58 -5.56
C TRP A 260 -11.72 1.93 -6.27
N VAL A 261 -10.82 2.78 -5.76
CA VAL A 261 -10.46 4.05 -6.40
C VAL A 261 -9.86 3.82 -7.78
N GLU A 262 -8.93 2.87 -7.93
CA GLU A 262 -8.31 2.49 -9.20
C GLU A 262 -9.37 2.08 -10.23
N ASN A 263 -10.28 1.19 -9.88
CA ASN A 263 -11.35 0.72 -10.77
C ASN A 263 -12.33 1.84 -11.18
N LYS A 264 -12.56 2.81 -10.30
CA LYS A 264 -13.47 3.93 -10.57
C LYS A 264 -12.81 5.04 -11.40
N VAL A 265 -11.54 5.33 -11.17
CA VAL A 265 -10.81 6.42 -11.84
C VAL A 265 -10.31 5.99 -13.21
N VAL A 266 -9.99 4.70 -13.41
CA VAL A 266 -9.43 4.18 -14.66
C VAL A 266 -10.24 2.98 -15.18
N PRO A 267 -11.50 3.21 -15.63
CA PRO A 267 -12.37 2.14 -16.12
C PRO A 267 -11.95 1.55 -17.47
N TRP A 268 -10.98 2.17 -18.14
CA TRP A 268 -10.43 1.71 -19.44
C TRP A 268 -9.24 0.77 -19.32
N ARG A 269 -8.76 0.48 -18.11
CA ARG A 269 -7.66 -0.46 -17.89
C ARG A 269 -8.01 -1.85 -18.43
N GLY A 270 -7.14 -2.41 -19.27
CA GLY A 270 -7.33 -3.72 -19.90
C GLY A 270 -8.30 -3.74 -21.09
N LYS A 271 -8.76 -2.56 -21.57
CA LYS A 271 -9.60 -2.43 -22.77
C LYS A 271 -8.87 -1.75 -23.94
N MET A 272 -7.61 -1.40 -23.76
CA MET A 272 -6.73 -0.85 -24.80
C MET A 272 -5.86 -1.95 -25.38
#